data_b842cb92eda2adb58f59cdb05e83fb30
#
_entry.id   b842cb92eda2adb58f59cdb05e83fb30
#
_cell.length_a   1.000
_cell.length_b   1.000
_cell.length_c   1.000
_cell.angle_alpha   90.00
_cell.angle_beta   90.00
_cell.angle_gamma   90.00
#
_symmetry.space_group_name_H-M   'P 1'
#
loop_
_entity.id
_entity.type
_entity.pdbx_description
1 polymer ?
#
loop_
_entity_poly.entity_id
_entity_poly.type
_entity_poly.pdbx_seq_one_letter_code
_entity_poly.pdbx_strand_id
1 'polypeptide(L)'
;MISPATARLLPILLAGLAMLGPFTINIYMPSFEQMKGVFGVTDVELQITLSLYFAAFAFMSLWHGAFSDSLGRRPVVIAGLLVFALASIGAACATRIEQVYVCRVLQGLSAGAGIVVGRAVIRDLYAGVAAQRLYALVIMLFALAPAIGPVLGGWLQVHAGWRANFALLGAMGMTLLAMVLFCLPETLPSDRRQPFSASALLAGYRHVLGNLTFMLWAVTFALMFAGFFIYVLSAPVFL
;
A
#
# COMPACT_ATOMS: atom_id res chain seq x y z
N MET A 1 20.20 13.47 -15.85
CA MET A 1 20.87 13.51 -14.52
C MET A 1 19.85 13.93 -13.48
N ILE A 2 19.78 13.19 -12.37
CA ILE A 2 18.89 13.51 -11.24
C ILE A 2 19.51 14.69 -10.47
N SER A 3 18.70 15.71 -10.13
CA SER A 3 19.22 16.86 -9.35
C SER A 3 19.65 16.40 -7.96
N PRO A 4 20.62 17.10 -7.31
CA PRO A 4 21.07 16.75 -5.95
C PRO A 4 19.92 16.79 -4.91
N ALA A 5 18.96 17.67 -5.07
CA ALA A 5 17.77 17.73 -4.22
C ALA A 5 16.86 16.49 -4.41
N THR A 6 16.62 16.11 -5.65
CA THR A 6 15.84 14.89 -6.00
C THR A 6 16.51 13.63 -5.46
N ALA A 7 17.83 13.52 -5.55
CA ALA A 7 18.58 12.38 -5.02
C ALA A 7 18.42 12.18 -3.52
N ARG A 8 18.26 13.27 -2.74
CA ARG A 8 18.03 13.24 -1.29
C ARG A 8 16.59 12.90 -0.92
N LEU A 9 15.62 13.33 -1.72
CA LEU A 9 14.19 13.13 -1.44
C LEU A 9 13.68 11.77 -1.92
N LEU A 10 14.31 11.18 -2.92
CA LEU A 10 13.86 9.91 -3.51
C LEU A 10 13.82 8.73 -2.51
N PRO A 11 14.79 8.52 -1.61
CA PRO A 11 14.69 7.50 -0.57
C PRO A 11 13.50 7.70 0.36
N ILE A 12 13.22 8.95 0.75
CA ILE A 12 12.08 9.29 1.62
C ILE A 12 10.76 9.01 0.89
N LEU A 13 10.67 9.40 -0.38
CA LEU A 13 9.51 9.11 -1.22
C LEU A 13 9.25 7.62 -1.33
N LEU A 14 10.27 6.82 -1.69
CA LEU A 14 10.13 5.37 -1.87
C LEU A 14 9.75 4.67 -0.56
N ALA A 15 10.29 5.13 0.55
CA ALA A 15 9.93 4.65 1.88
C ALA A 15 8.48 5.01 2.24
N GLY A 16 8.05 6.24 1.98
CA GLY A 16 6.67 6.68 2.17
C GLY A 16 5.67 5.89 1.32
N LEU A 17 6.01 5.62 0.06
CA LEU A 17 5.21 4.78 -0.83
C LEU A 17 5.03 3.35 -0.29
N ALA A 18 6.09 2.77 0.26
CA ALA A 18 6.04 1.43 0.82
C ALA A 18 5.27 1.36 2.16
N MET A 19 5.35 2.41 2.97
CA MET A 19 4.67 2.51 4.26
C MET A 19 3.16 2.72 4.11
N LEU A 20 2.70 3.31 3.01
CA LEU A 20 1.30 3.72 2.81
C LEU A 20 0.32 2.55 3.00
N GLY A 21 0.62 1.37 2.44
CA GLY A 21 -0.22 0.17 2.55
C GLY A 21 -0.44 -0.29 4.00
N PRO A 22 0.62 -0.67 4.73
CA PRO A 22 0.53 -1.08 6.14
C PRO A 22 -0.07 -0.01 7.04
N PHE A 23 0.28 1.26 6.81
CA PHE A 23 -0.25 2.36 7.60
C PHE A 23 -1.77 2.50 7.45
N THR A 24 -2.28 2.33 6.21
CA THR A 24 -3.72 2.34 5.88
C THR A 24 -4.51 1.28 6.65
N ILE A 25 -3.89 0.15 6.97
CA ILE A 25 -4.55 -0.93 7.72
C ILE A 25 -4.60 -0.59 9.21
N ASN A 26 -3.50 -0.11 9.76
CA ASN A 26 -3.31 -0.02 11.20
C ASN A 26 -3.90 1.27 11.82
N ILE A 27 -3.96 2.37 11.06
CA ILE A 27 -4.31 3.68 11.61
C ILE A 27 -5.78 3.78 12.06
N TYR A 28 -6.71 3.13 11.36
CA TYR A 28 -8.14 3.28 11.69
C TYR A 28 -8.71 2.16 12.55
N MET A 29 -7.93 1.09 12.84
CA MET A 29 -8.37 0.00 13.71
C MET A 29 -8.85 0.47 15.08
N PRO A 30 -8.17 1.42 15.77
CA PRO A 30 -8.66 1.94 17.04
C PRO A 30 -10.04 2.61 16.95
N SER A 31 -10.46 3.02 15.75
CA SER A 31 -11.74 3.70 15.52
C SER A 31 -12.94 2.76 15.34
N PHE A 32 -12.74 1.43 15.39
CA PHE A 32 -13.80 0.45 15.11
C PHE A 32 -15.02 0.64 16.01
N GLU A 33 -14.83 0.81 17.31
CA GLU A 33 -15.94 1.01 18.24
C GLU A 33 -16.75 2.27 17.92
N GLN A 34 -16.06 3.36 17.59
CA GLN A 34 -16.75 4.59 17.20
C GLN A 34 -17.49 4.42 15.86
N MET A 35 -16.90 3.75 14.90
CA MET A 35 -17.53 3.48 13.60
C MET A 35 -18.72 2.56 13.73
N LYS A 36 -18.68 1.54 14.60
CA LYS A 36 -19.83 0.69 14.93
C LYS A 36 -21.02 1.52 15.41
N GLY A 37 -20.79 2.40 16.37
CA GLY A 37 -21.84 3.26 16.91
C GLY A 37 -22.41 4.23 15.86
N VAL A 38 -21.56 4.79 14.98
CA VAL A 38 -21.99 5.75 13.96
C VAL A 38 -22.79 5.09 12.84
N PHE A 39 -22.37 3.91 12.37
CA PHE A 39 -23.02 3.21 11.25
C PHE A 39 -24.09 2.20 11.70
N GLY A 40 -24.17 1.87 12.98
CA GLY A 40 -25.11 0.86 13.50
C GLY A 40 -24.80 -0.55 13.00
N VAL A 41 -23.51 -0.89 12.84
CA VAL A 41 -23.04 -2.16 12.24
C VAL A 41 -22.35 -3.04 13.28
N THR A 42 -22.21 -4.32 12.93
CA THR A 42 -21.53 -5.34 13.75
C THR A 42 -20.01 -5.31 13.54
N ASP A 43 -19.25 -6.00 14.41
CA ASP A 43 -17.81 -6.19 14.27
C ASP A 43 -17.46 -6.91 12.96
N VAL A 44 -18.28 -7.87 12.56
CA VAL A 44 -18.09 -8.62 11.30
C VAL A 44 -18.18 -7.69 10.10
N GLU A 45 -19.17 -6.79 10.06
CA GLU A 45 -19.32 -5.80 8.99
C GLU A 45 -18.13 -4.83 8.92
N LEU A 46 -17.58 -4.43 10.07
CA LEU A 46 -16.34 -3.64 10.08
C LEU A 46 -15.12 -4.42 9.61
N GLN A 47 -15.00 -5.70 10.00
CA GLN A 47 -13.92 -6.56 9.52
C GLN A 47 -13.98 -6.79 8.01
N ILE A 48 -15.16 -6.74 7.39
CA ILE A 48 -15.32 -6.77 5.93
C ILE A 48 -14.54 -5.61 5.28
N THR A 49 -14.45 -4.43 5.92
CA THR A 49 -13.66 -3.30 5.39
C THR A 49 -12.18 -3.67 5.21
N LEU A 50 -11.60 -4.42 6.14
CA LEU A 50 -10.23 -4.93 6.05
C LEU A 50 -10.10 -6.00 4.97
N SER A 51 -11.04 -6.96 4.96
CA SER A 51 -11.03 -8.05 3.98
C SER A 51 -11.11 -7.54 2.55
N LEU A 52 -11.99 -6.57 2.29
CA LEU A 52 -12.12 -5.93 0.97
C LEU A 52 -10.84 -5.20 0.56
N TYR A 53 -10.22 -4.48 1.48
CA TYR A 53 -8.93 -3.83 1.22
C TYR A 53 -7.85 -4.85 0.86
N PHE A 54 -7.69 -5.92 1.67
CA PHE A 54 -6.68 -6.94 1.44
C PHE A 54 -6.92 -7.71 0.13
N ALA A 55 -8.15 -8.09 -0.16
CA ALA A 55 -8.50 -8.79 -1.40
C ALA A 55 -8.18 -7.94 -2.63
N ALA A 56 -8.58 -6.66 -2.61
CA ALA A 56 -8.30 -5.71 -3.68
C ALA A 56 -6.78 -5.44 -3.83
N PHE A 57 -6.06 -5.28 -2.71
CA PHE A 57 -4.61 -5.10 -2.69
C PHE A 57 -3.88 -6.32 -3.27
N ALA A 58 -4.23 -7.53 -2.83
CA ALA A 58 -3.63 -8.77 -3.32
C ALA A 58 -3.87 -8.94 -4.82
N PHE A 59 -5.13 -8.77 -5.25
CA PHE A 59 -5.50 -8.87 -6.66
C PHE A 59 -4.70 -7.90 -7.53
N MET A 60 -4.70 -6.62 -7.17
CA MET A 60 -4.07 -5.60 -8.01
C MET A 60 -2.54 -5.62 -7.94
N SER A 61 -1.94 -6.11 -6.84
CA SER A 61 -0.50 -6.29 -6.73
C SER A 61 0.08 -7.21 -7.80
N LEU A 62 -0.71 -8.17 -8.29
CA LEU A 62 -0.32 -9.05 -9.40
C LEU A 62 -0.21 -8.28 -10.73
N TRP A 63 -0.94 -7.19 -10.90
CA TRP A 63 -1.03 -6.46 -12.16
C TRP A 63 -0.16 -5.20 -12.20
N HIS A 64 0.14 -4.59 -11.04
CA HIS A 64 0.89 -3.34 -10.97
C HIS A 64 2.26 -3.42 -11.68
N GLY A 65 2.95 -4.57 -11.57
CA GLY A 65 4.21 -4.79 -12.26
C GLY A 65 4.05 -4.65 -13.77
N ALA A 66 3.12 -5.42 -14.35
CA ALA A 66 2.87 -5.41 -15.80
C ALA A 66 2.39 -4.05 -16.30
N PHE A 67 1.52 -3.36 -15.56
CA PHE A 67 1.11 -2.00 -15.92
C PHE A 67 2.29 -1.03 -15.89
N SER A 68 3.16 -1.12 -14.90
CA SER A 68 4.30 -0.21 -14.80
C SER A 68 5.40 -0.53 -15.83
N ASP A 69 5.49 -1.79 -16.30
CA ASP A 69 6.38 -2.18 -17.38
C ASP A 69 5.88 -1.71 -18.77
N SER A 70 4.57 -1.54 -18.93
CA SER A 70 3.97 -1.10 -20.18
C SER A 70 3.75 0.40 -20.28
N LEU A 71 3.25 1.03 -19.21
CA LEU A 71 2.89 2.45 -19.20
C LEU A 71 4.02 3.35 -18.71
N GLY A 72 5.00 2.77 -18.01
CA GLY A 72 6.04 3.49 -17.29
C GLY A 72 5.82 3.49 -15.78
N ARG A 73 6.88 3.70 -15.02
CA ARG A 73 6.84 3.66 -13.54
C ARG A 73 6.04 4.84 -12.97
N ARG A 74 6.40 6.04 -13.42
CA ARG A 74 5.85 7.29 -12.91
C ARG A 74 4.34 7.43 -13.12
N PRO A 75 3.76 7.20 -14.31
CA PRO A 75 2.31 7.30 -14.53
C PRO A 75 1.50 6.36 -13.65
N VAL A 76 1.98 5.12 -13.45
CA VAL A 76 1.26 4.13 -12.62
C VAL A 76 1.25 4.54 -11.15
N VAL A 77 2.35 5.07 -10.62
CA VAL A 77 2.40 5.58 -9.24
C VAL A 77 1.50 6.80 -9.08
N ILE A 78 1.50 7.74 -10.04
CA ILE A 78 0.62 8.92 -10.03
C ILE A 78 -0.85 8.51 -9.99
N ALA A 79 -1.26 7.62 -10.90
CA ALA A 79 -2.65 7.12 -10.95
C ALA A 79 -3.03 6.41 -9.64
N GLY A 80 -2.16 5.54 -9.12
CA GLY A 80 -2.38 4.86 -7.84
C GLY A 80 -2.56 5.85 -6.68
N LEU A 81 -1.67 6.82 -6.53
CA LEU A 81 -1.75 7.81 -5.45
C LEU A 81 -2.97 8.72 -5.57
N LEU A 82 -3.36 9.09 -6.78
CA LEU A 82 -4.57 9.89 -7.01
C LEU A 82 -5.82 9.12 -6.56
N VAL A 83 -5.97 7.87 -7.02
CA VAL A 83 -7.09 7.00 -6.62
C VAL A 83 -7.08 6.77 -5.11
N PHE A 84 -5.92 6.51 -4.53
CA PHE A 84 -5.77 6.31 -3.08
C PHE A 84 -6.21 7.54 -2.28
N ALA A 85 -5.75 8.74 -2.67
CA ALA A 85 -6.08 9.99 -1.99
C ALA A 85 -7.58 10.30 -2.08
N LEU A 86 -8.17 10.17 -3.28
CA LEU A 86 -9.61 10.38 -3.48
C LEU A 86 -10.45 9.38 -2.70
N ALA A 87 -10.07 8.10 -2.71
CA ALA A 87 -10.75 7.06 -1.93
C ALA A 87 -10.64 7.32 -0.41
N SER A 88 -9.48 7.80 0.06
CA SER A 88 -9.30 8.15 1.47
C SER A 88 -10.17 9.33 1.89
N ILE A 89 -10.25 10.37 1.07
CA ILE A 89 -11.14 11.52 1.29
C ILE A 89 -12.61 11.06 1.24
N GLY A 90 -12.97 10.23 0.27
CA GLY A 90 -14.31 9.64 0.18
C GLY A 90 -14.69 8.85 1.44
N ALA A 91 -13.78 8.05 1.99
CA ALA A 91 -13.99 7.33 3.23
C ALA A 91 -14.18 8.27 4.44
N ALA A 92 -13.43 9.37 4.51
CA ALA A 92 -13.59 10.39 5.53
C ALA A 92 -14.97 11.08 5.48
N CYS A 93 -15.56 11.21 4.28
CA CYS A 93 -16.86 11.81 4.05
C CYS A 93 -18.03 10.80 4.12
N ALA A 94 -17.75 9.52 4.34
CA ALA A 94 -18.77 8.47 4.30
C ALA A 94 -19.86 8.65 5.37
N THR A 95 -21.10 8.43 4.97
CA THR A 95 -22.30 8.46 5.82
C THR A 95 -22.93 7.10 6.01
N ARG A 96 -22.52 6.10 5.20
CA ARG A 96 -22.95 4.70 5.25
C ARG A 96 -21.76 3.77 5.11
N ILE A 97 -21.86 2.58 5.70
CA ILE A 97 -20.76 1.61 5.68
C ILE A 97 -20.43 1.12 4.26
N GLU A 98 -21.40 1.03 3.36
CA GLU A 98 -21.18 0.60 1.98
C GLU A 98 -20.26 1.56 1.22
N GLN A 99 -20.32 2.86 1.53
CA GLN A 99 -19.40 3.85 0.97
C GLN A 99 -17.97 3.60 1.45
N VAL A 100 -17.81 3.24 2.72
CA VAL A 100 -16.50 2.82 3.25
C VAL A 100 -16.02 1.58 2.53
N TYR A 101 -16.86 0.57 2.28
CA TYR A 101 -16.48 -0.64 1.54
C TYR A 101 -15.92 -0.30 0.16
N VAL A 102 -16.62 0.53 -0.61
CA VAL A 102 -16.16 0.97 -1.94
C VAL A 102 -14.81 1.70 -1.84
N CYS A 103 -14.68 2.62 -0.90
CA CYS A 103 -13.43 3.34 -0.67
C CYS A 103 -12.29 2.39 -0.28
N ARG A 104 -12.55 1.36 0.54
CA ARG A 104 -11.54 0.36 0.95
C ARG A 104 -11.09 -0.49 -0.22
N VAL A 105 -12.00 -0.86 -1.13
CA VAL A 105 -11.64 -1.53 -2.39
C VAL A 105 -10.72 -0.63 -3.23
N LEU A 106 -11.09 0.63 -3.44
CA LEU A 106 -10.28 1.57 -4.22
C LEU A 106 -8.90 1.83 -3.58
N GLN A 107 -8.84 1.99 -2.25
CA GLN A 107 -7.58 2.09 -1.51
C GLN A 107 -6.73 0.82 -1.71
N GLY A 108 -7.31 -0.38 -1.61
CA GLY A 108 -6.61 -1.64 -1.82
C GLY A 108 -6.07 -1.76 -3.24
N LEU A 109 -6.91 -1.50 -4.26
CA LEU A 109 -6.50 -1.53 -5.67
C LEU A 109 -5.34 -0.58 -5.96
N SER A 110 -5.22 0.53 -5.26
CA SER A 110 -4.23 1.59 -5.54
C SER A 110 -2.97 1.53 -4.68
N ALA A 111 -3.06 1.11 -3.41
CA ALA A 111 -1.95 1.14 -2.47
C ALA A 111 -0.77 0.24 -2.88
N GLY A 112 -1.05 -0.88 -3.55
CA GLY A 112 -0.02 -1.80 -4.05
C GLY A 112 0.93 -1.18 -5.08
N ALA A 113 0.50 -0.15 -5.81
CA ALA A 113 1.34 0.55 -6.79
C ALA A 113 2.62 1.10 -6.12
N GLY A 114 2.50 1.70 -4.94
CA GLY A 114 3.64 2.26 -4.22
C GLY A 114 4.72 1.22 -3.89
N ILE A 115 4.32 0.06 -3.39
CA ILE A 115 5.24 -1.01 -3.01
C ILE A 115 5.84 -1.71 -4.24
N VAL A 116 4.99 -2.11 -5.19
CA VAL A 116 5.43 -2.91 -6.35
C VAL A 116 6.30 -2.06 -7.28
N VAL A 117 5.81 -0.88 -7.65
CA VAL A 117 6.54 0.01 -8.57
C VAL A 117 7.73 0.67 -7.87
N GLY A 118 7.61 1.00 -6.57
CA GLY A 118 8.73 1.51 -5.78
C GLY A 118 9.93 0.57 -5.77
N ARG A 119 9.71 -0.74 -5.63
CA ARG A 119 10.79 -1.75 -5.76
C ARG A 119 11.41 -1.77 -7.15
N ALA A 120 10.61 -1.62 -8.21
CA ALA A 120 11.12 -1.54 -9.58
C ALA A 120 11.96 -0.28 -9.77
N VAL A 121 11.53 0.89 -9.27
CA VAL A 121 12.29 2.14 -9.30
C VAL A 121 13.63 2.01 -8.56
N ILE A 122 13.66 1.34 -7.40
CA ILE A 122 14.92 1.07 -6.69
C ILE A 122 15.88 0.29 -7.58
N ARG A 123 15.41 -0.78 -8.21
CA ARG A 123 16.21 -1.62 -9.12
C ARG A 123 16.68 -0.87 -10.36
N ASP A 124 15.85 0.04 -10.87
CA ASP A 124 16.17 0.81 -12.09
C ASP A 124 17.24 1.89 -11.82
N LEU A 125 17.29 2.46 -10.60
CA LEU A 125 18.13 3.61 -10.25
C LEU A 125 19.35 3.28 -9.39
N TYR A 126 19.31 2.18 -8.64
CA TYR A 126 20.34 1.85 -7.66
C TYR A 126 20.87 0.43 -7.90
N ALA A 127 22.17 0.23 -7.68
CA ALA A 127 22.83 -1.06 -7.79
C ALA A 127 23.66 -1.37 -6.53
N GLY A 128 23.97 -2.65 -6.32
CA GLY A 128 24.85 -3.12 -5.24
C GLY A 128 24.42 -2.66 -3.84
N VAL A 129 25.37 -2.16 -3.05
CA VAL A 129 25.16 -1.76 -1.65
C VAL A 129 24.15 -0.62 -1.49
N ALA A 130 24.06 0.30 -2.46
CA ALA A 130 23.10 1.42 -2.39
C ALA A 130 21.65 0.91 -2.50
N ALA A 131 21.38 -0.03 -3.40
CA ALA A 131 20.07 -0.67 -3.51
C ALA A 131 19.71 -1.43 -2.22
N GLN A 132 20.65 -2.21 -1.67
CA GLN A 132 20.44 -2.97 -0.43
C GLN A 132 20.10 -2.06 0.77
N ARG A 133 20.82 -0.94 0.92
CA ARG A 133 20.52 0.05 1.98
C ARG A 133 19.13 0.64 1.84
N LEU A 134 18.71 0.92 0.61
CA LEU A 134 17.38 1.48 0.36
C LEU A 134 16.28 0.46 0.60
N TYR A 135 16.46 -0.81 0.20
CA TYR A 135 15.54 -1.89 0.54
C TYR A 135 15.42 -2.09 2.06
N ALA A 136 16.56 -2.04 2.79
CA ALA A 136 16.56 -2.15 4.25
C ALA A 136 15.76 -1.01 4.91
N LEU A 137 15.94 0.23 4.44
CA LEU A 137 15.16 1.39 4.90
C LEU A 137 13.66 1.20 4.65
N VAL A 138 13.29 0.77 3.45
CA VAL A 138 11.89 0.50 3.07
C VAL A 138 11.27 -0.58 3.97
N ILE A 139 11.98 -1.68 4.23
CA ILE A 139 11.51 -2.76 5.10
C ILE A 139 11.39 -2.29 6.55
N MET A 140 12.36 -1.51 7.04
CA MET A 140 12.32 -0.94 8.39
C MET A 140 11.09 -0.05 8.60
N LEU A 141 10.79 0.84 7.66
CA LEU A 141 9.63 1.74 7.75
C LEU A 141 8.30 0.97 7.56
N PHE A 142 8.28 -0.04 6.71
CA PHE A 142 7.15 -0.96 6.60
C PHE A 142 6.84 -1.64 7.94
N ALA A 143 7.89 -2.12 8.65
CA ALA A 143 7.74 -2.79 9.94
C ALA A 143 7.33 -1.83 11.08
N LEU A 144 7.61 -0.52 10.95
CA LEU A 144 7.21 0.49 11.93
C LEU A 144 5.72 0.88 11.83
N ALA A 145 5.09 0.69 10.68
CA ALA A 145 3.70 1.07 10.46
C ALA A 145 2.70 0.44 11.45
N PRO A 146 2.79 -0.87 11.80
CA PRO A 146 1.92 -1.48 12.81
C PRO A 146 2.10 -0.92 14.22
N ALA A 147 3.27 -0.37 14.55
CA ALA A 147 3.52 0.24 15.85
C ALA A 147 3.03 1.69 15.91
N ILE A 148 3.33 2.48 14.88
CA ILE A 148 2.96 3.90 14.83
C ILE A 148 1.48 4.09 14.48
N GLY A 149 0.95 3.27 13.58
CA GLY A 149 -0.41 3.40 13.07
C GLY A 149 -1.48 3.45 14.16
N PRO A 150 -1.57 2.45 15.06
CA PRO A 150 -2.59 2.44 16.11
C PRO A 150 -2.44 3.58 17.12
N VAL A 151 -1.20 3.95 17.48
CA VAL A 151 -0.93 5.05 18.42
C VAL A 151 -1.43 6.38 17.85
N LEU A 152 -1.03 6.68 16.61
CA LEU A 152 -1.46 7.91 15.94
C LEU A 152 -2.96 7.87 15.63
N GLY A 153 -3.47 6.73 15.20
CA GLY A 153 -4.89 6.54 14.90
C GLY A 153 -5.79 6.69 16.12
N GLY A 154 -5.37 6.13 17.24
CA GLY A 154 -6.09 6.28 18.53
C GLY A 154 -6.07 7.74 19.01
N TRP A 155 -4.93 8.42 18.90
CA TRP A 155 -4.84 9.83 19.26
C TRP A 155 -5.75 10.70 18.38
N LEU A 156 -5.74 10.49 17.06
CA LEU A 156 -6.62 11.21 16.13
C LEU A 156 -8.10 10.94 16.42
N GLN A 157 -8.46 9.69 16.70
CA GLN A 157 -9.83 9.31 17.02
C GLN A 157 -10.35 10.06 18.24
N VAL A 158 -9.56 10.15 19.31
CA VAL A 158 -9.96 10.84 20.55
C VAL A 158 -10.17 12.33 20.33
N HIS A 159 -9.31 12.99 19.53
CA HIS A 159 -9.33 14.45 19.40
C HIS A 159 -10.16 14.95 18.22
N ALA A 160 -10.27 14.16 17.14
CA ALA A 160 -10.90 14.59 15.88
C ALA A 160 -11.86 13.56 15.27
N GLY A 161 -12.08 12.43 15.96
CA GLY A 161 -12.96 11.36 15.51
C GLY A 161 -12.36 10.46 14.42
N TRP A 162 -13.05 9.36 14.12
CA TRP A 162 -12.58 8.33 13.17
C TRP A 162 -12.31 8.85 11.74
N ARG A 163 -13.05 9.89 11.32
CA ARG A 163 -12.89 10.51 10.00
C ARG A 163 -11.51 11.11 9.80
N ALA A 164 -10.90 11.60 10.87
CA ALA A 164 -9.56 12.19 10.82
C ALA A 164 -8.48 11.17 10.37
N ASN A 165 -8.66 9.89 10.69
CA ASN A 165 -7.76 8.83 10.24
C ASN A 165 -7.75 8.70 8.71
N PHE A 166 -8.92 8.71 8.09
CA PHE A 166 -9.04 8.68 6.63
C PHE A 166 -8.59 10.01 5.98
N ALA A 167 -8.88 11.14 6.61
CA ALA A 167 -8.41 12.44 6.14
C ALA A 167 -6.88 12.53 6.15
N LEU A 168 -6.22 12.00 7.20
CA LEU A 168 -4.77 11.92 7.25
C LEU A 168 -4.21 11.01 6.14
N LEU A 169 -4.84 9.86 5.87
CA LEU A 169 -4.45 8.99 4.75
C LEU A 169 -4.57 9.72 3.40
N GLY A 170 -5.63 10.49 3.22
CA GLY A 170 -5.82 11.34 2.04
C GLY A 170 -4.70 12.39 1.91
N ALA A 171 -4.38 13.08 3.00
CA ALA A 171 -3.30 14.07 3.05
C ALA A 171 -1.93 13.43 2.76
N MET A 172 -1.65 12.24 3.32
CA MET A 172 -0.43 11.48 3.00
C MET A 172 -0.37 11.11 1.52
N GLY A 173 -1.48 10.59 0.95
CA GLY A 173 -1.57 10.28 -0.47
C GLY A 173 -1.30 11.49 -1.35
N MET A 174 -1.90 12.64 -1.04
CA MET A 174 -1.67 13.90 -1.77
C MET A 174 -0.23 14.41 -1.63
N THR A 175 0.36 14.31 -0.44
CA THR A 175 1.77 14.70 -0.21
C THR A 175 2.71 13.83 -1.03
N LEU A 176 2.51 12.50 -1.00
CA LEU A 176 3.30 11.57 -1.83
C LEU A 176 3.08 11.81 -3.32
N LEU A 177 1.85 12.12 -3.75
CA LEU A 177 1.55 12.49 -5.13
C LEU A 177 2.33 13.74 -5.55
N ALA A 178 2.33 14.79 -4.74
CA ALA A 178 3.11 15.99 -4.99
C ALA A 178 4.61 15.65 -5.08
N MET A 179 5.13 14.85 -4.15
CA MET A 179 6.54 14.41 -4.20
C MET A 179 6.85 13.62 -5.48
N VAL A 180 5.95 12.74 -5.93
CA VAL A 180 6.12 11.98 -7.20
C VAL A 180 6.15 12.93 -8.38
N LEU A 181 5.26 13.90 -8.42
CA LEU A 181 5.18 14.87 -9.53
C LEU A 181 6.47 15.70 -9.67
N PHE A 182 7.10 16.07 -8.56
CA PHE A 182 8.29 16.91 -8.56
C PHE A 182 9.62 16.15 -8.48
N CYS A 183 9.63 14.96 -7.84
CA CYS A 183 10.87 14.28 -7.50
C CYS A 183 11.09 12.94 -8.22
N LEU A 184 10.03 12.26 -8.70
CA LEU A 184 10.19 10.97 -9.36
C LEU A 184 10.35 11.15 -10.87
N PRO A 185 11.53 10.92 -11.45
CA PRO A 185 11.69 10.85 -12.90
C PRO A 185 11.03 9.58 -13.44
N GLU A 186 10.73 9.55 -14.74
CA GLU A 186 10.44 8.27 -15.39
C GLU A 186 11.71 7.44 -15.47
N THR A 187 11.68 6.25 -14.88
CA THR A 187 12.86 5.37 -14.80
C THR A 187 12.87 4.27 -15.85
N LEU A 188 11.72 4.07 -16.53
CA LEU A 188 11.61 3.11 -17.62
C LEU A 188 11.50 3.85 -18.96
N PRO A 189 12.60 3.93 -19.76
CA PRO A 189 12.58 4.54 -21.08
C PRO A 189 11.54 3.90 -22.01
N SER A 190 10.99 4.67 -22.93
CA SER A 190 9.91 4.23 -23.82
C SER A 190 10.30 3.05 -24.73
N ASP A 191 11.57 2.97 -25.11
CA ASP A 191 12.16 1.89 -25.91
C ASP A 191 12.29 0.55 -25.15
N ARG A 192 12.24 0.59 -23.81
CA ARG A 192 12.29 -0.60 -22.95
C ARG A 192 10.92 -1.03 -22.43
N ARG A 193 9.86 -0.29 -22.74
CA ARG A 193 8.51 -0.65 -22.35
C ARG A 193 8.02 -1.86 -23.12
N GLN A 194 7.41 -2.80 -22.43
CA GLN A 194 6.80 -3.97 -23.04
C GLN A 194 5.31 -3.76 -23.22
N PRO A 195 4.71 -4.11 -24.37
CA PRO A 195 3.27 -4.02 -24.53
C PRO A 195 2.58 -4.89 -23.50
N PHE A 196 1.50 -4.38 -22.90
CA PHE A 196 0.72 -5.12 -21.93
C PHE A 196 0.12 -6.38 -22.58
N SER A 197 0.40 -7.53 -22.00
CA SER A 197 -0.16 -8.81 -22.42
C SER A 197 -0.62 -9.62 -21.21
N ALA A 198 -1.92 -9.71 -21.02
CA ALA A 198 -2.50 -10.51 -19.94
C ALA A 198 -2.16 -12.00 -20.09
N SER A 199 -2.10 -12.51 -21.32
CA SER A 199 -1.74 -13.91 -21.60
C SER A 199 -0.29 -14.22 -21.23
N ALA A 200 0.66 -13.31 -21.55
CA ALA A 200 2.05 -13.46 -21.17
C ALA A 200 2.22 -13.40 -19.65
N LEU A 201 1.50 -12.50 -18.98
CA LEU A 201 1.51 -12.37 -17.52
C LEU A 201 1.00 -13.65 -16.85
N LEU A 202 -0.14 -14.17 -17.28
CA LEU A 202 -0.73 -15.42 -16.77
C LEU A 202 0.17 -16.63 -17.05
N ALA A 203 0.81 -16.70 -18.23
CA ALA A 203 1.79 -17.73 -18.53
C ALA A 203 3.00 -17.65 -17.59
N GLY A 204 3.50 -16.44 -17.28
CA GLY A 204 4.55 -16.21 -16.31
C GLY A 204 4.15 -16.70 -14.92
N TYR A 205 2.97 -16.37 -14.44
CA TYR A 205 2.46 -16.87 -13.15
C TYR A 205 2.33 -18.39 -13.13
N ARG A 206 1.78 -18.98 -14.19
CA ARG A 206 1.67 -20.46 -14.29
C ARG A 206 3.05 -21.13 -14.21
N HIS A 207 4.06 -20.55 -14.86
CA HIS A 207 5.43 -21.06 -14.77
C HIS A 207 6.00 -20.99 -13.36
N VAL A 208 5.82 -19.85 -12.68
CA VAL A 208 6.29 -19.65 -11.30
C VAL A 208 5.56 -20.54 -10.32
N LEU A 209 4.24 -20.68 -10.44
CA LEU A 209 3.42 -21.57 -9.61
C LEU A 209 3.74 -23.06 -9.83
N GLY A 210 4.25 -23.43 -11.01
CA GLY A 210 4.74 -24.76 -11.31
C GLY A 210 6.11 -25.10 -10.67
N ASN A 211 6.81 -24.10 -10.14
CA ASN A 211 8.10 -24.31 -9.49
C ASN A 211 7.90 -24.66 -8.00
N LEU A 212 8.11 -25.93 -7.65
CA LEU A 212 7.91 -26.43 -6.28
C LEU A 212 8.78 -25.70 -5.25
N THR A 213 10.03 -25.42 -5.57
CA THR A 213 10.94 -24.71 -4.67
C THR A 213 10.43 -23.31 -4.35
N PHE A 214 9.98 -22.58 -5.37
CA PHE A 214 9.36 -21.27 -5.19
C PHE A 214 8.10 -21.36 -4.34
N MET A 215 7.23 -22.35 -4.61
CA MET A 215 5.98 -22.53 -3.86
C MET A 215 6.21 -22.86 -2.40
N LEU A 216 7.21 -23.70 -2.08
CA LEU A 216 7.57 -23.99 -0.69
C LEU A 216 8.03 -22.75 0.05
N TRP A 217 8.88 -21.91 -0.55
CA TRP A 217 9.28 -20.65 0.05
C TRP A 217 8.11 -19.67 0.18
N ALA A 218 7.26 -19.54 -0.84
CA ALA A 218 6.10 -18.67 -0.82
C ALA A 218 5.10 -19.06 0.29
N VAL A 219 4.80 -20.36 0.42
CA VAL A 219 3.88 -20.87 1.46
C VAL A 219 4.49 -20.68 2.85
N THR A 220 5.77 -20.97 3.03
CA THR A 220 6.45 -20.75 4.32
C THR A 220 6.38 -19.28 4.75
N PHE A 221 6.67 -18.36 3.82
CA PHE A 221 6.56 -16.93 4.08
C PHE A 221 5.13 -16.51 4.40
N ALA A 222 4.15 -17.01 3.62
CA ALA A 222 2.73 -16.71 3.82
C ALA A 222 2.25 -17.19 5.21
N LEU A 223 2.62 -18.39 5.63
CA LEU A 223 2.26 -18.94 6.94
C LEU A 223 2.91 -18.15 8.08
N MET A 224 4.19 -17.78 7.94
CA MET A 224 4.87 -16.93 8.92
C MET A 224 4.20 -15.57 9.06
N PHE A 225 3.84 -14.95 7.94
CA PHE A 225 3.17 -13.65 7.91
C PHE A 225 1.74 -13.73 8.46
N ALA A 226 1.00 -14.78 8.13
CA ALA A 226 -0.33 -15.06 8.67
C ALA A 226 -0.28 -15.23 10.20
N GLY A 227 0.67 -16.01 10.72
CA GLY A 227 0.87 -16.18 12.17
C GLY A 227 1.17 -14.86 12.88
N PHE A 228 2.03 -14.03 12.30
CA PHE A 228 2.30 -12.68 12.83
C PHE A 228 1.04 -11.80 12.86
N PHE A 229 0.26 -11.78 11.79
CA PHE A 229 -0.97 -10.99 11.74
C PHE A 229 -2.05 -11.51 12.70
N ILE A 230 -2.21 -12.82 12.82
CA ILE A 230 -3.13 -13.42 13.81
C ILE A 230 -2.74 -12.97 15.22
N TYR A 231 -1.45 -13.03 15.56
CA TYR A 231 -0.96 -12.56 16.85
C TYR A 231 -1.28 -11.06 17.08
N VAL A 232 -0.94 -10.20 16.12
CA VAL A 232 -1.16 -8.75 16.23
C VAL A 232 -2.66 -8.41 16.35
N LEU A 233 -3.51 -9.09 15.58
CA LEU A 233 -4.97 -8.87 15.60
C LEU A 233 -5.64 -9.42 16.86
N SER A 234 -5.06 -10.46 17.47
CA SER A 234 -5.59 -11.08 18.69
C SER A 234 -5.08 -10.41 19.97
N ALA A 235 -3.97 -9.66 19.89
CA ALA A 235 -3.36 -9.02 21.07
C ALA A 235 -4.33 -8.18 21.92
N PRO A 236 -5.26 -7.36 21.34
CA PRO A 236 -6.22 -6.61 22.13
C PRO A 236 -7.25 -7.46 22.90
N VAL A 237 -7.43 -8.73 22.53
CA VAL A 237 -8.36 -9.65 23.21
C VAL A 237 -7.72 -10.27 24.45
N PHE A 238 -6.38 -10.32 24.50
CA PHE A 238 -5.62 -10.94 25.59
C PHE A 238 -4.96 -9.93 26.56
N LEU A 239 -5.03 -8.65 26.25
CA LEU A 239 -4.55 -7.53 27.08
C LEU A 239 -5.70 -6.72 27.65
#